data_6893dff132075e05ec286a5c2f383252
#
_entry.id   6893dff132075e05ec286a5c2f383252
#
_cell.length_a   1.000
_cell.length_b   1.000
_cell.length_c   1.000
_cell.angle_alpha   90.00
_cell.angle_beta   90.00
_cell.angle_gamma   90.00
#
_symmetry.space_group_name_H-M   'P 1'
#
loop_
_entity.id
_entity.type
_entity.pdbx_description
1 polymer ?
#
loop_
_entity_poly.entity_id
_entity_poly.type
_entity_poly.pdbx_seq_one_letter_code
_entity_poly.pdbx_strand_id
1 'polypeptide(L)'
;MSGELKLRIISGIILAAVVLLITWAGGASFNLLAVAIGLLIFHEWMAMSRARAGASGGESGLLSTPVLAGWAVMIAVGILTMLALYWVGLVFAVIACFGCVLLSRSVATPYWFAGSVIYAAGSMVALAALRNSGGAGAFAIVYLFAVVWTTDIMAYFVGRTLKGPKLAPAISPGKTWSGAAGGTLFALVAAFVLCLAWGGRPTLAIAALTIFLSVCSQAGDLFESALKRRCGVKDSSHLIPGHGGVMDRVDGLVAAAFAMYVVMLLVGMTGSAFAPGDILMNWAGLLHASNGA
;
A
#
# COMPACT_ATOMS: atom_id res chain seq x y z
N MET A 1 -21.67 4.03 -24.30
CA MET A 1 -20.42 3.90 -23.53
C MET A 1 -19.28 3.71 -24.51
N SER A 2 -18.22 4.50 -24.42
CA SER A 2 -17.02 4.32 -25.26
C SER A 2 -16.37 2.96 -24.96
N GLY A 3 -15.72 2.34 -25.97
CA GLY A 3 -15.03 1.05 -25.79
C GLY A 3 -14.00 1.06 -24.64
N GLU A 4 -13.30 2.18 -24.45
CA GLU A 4 -12.37 2.40 -23.33
C GLU A 4 -13.04 2.34 -21.95
N LEU A 5 -14.23 2.93 -21.79
CA LEU A 5 -14.93 2.89 -20.51
C LEU A 5 -15.38 1.47 -20.15
N LYS A 6 -15.85 0.69 -21.14
CA LYS A 6 -16.18 -0.72 -20.95
C LYS A 6 -14.95 -1.53 -20.52
N LEU A 7 -13.82 -1.34 -21.21
CA LEU A 7 -12.57 -2.01 -20.87
C LEU A 7 -12.11 -1.69 -19.44
N ARG A 8 -12.17 -0.43 -19.03
CA ARG A 8 -11.83 -0.01 -17.66
C ARG A 8 -12.73 -0.67 -16.62
N ILE A 9 -14.03 -0.67 -16.82
CA ILE A 9 -14.97 -1.29 -15.89
C ILE A 9 -14.70 -2.80 -15.77
N ILE A 10 -14.58 -3.49 -16.89
CA ILE A 10 -14.38 -4.95 -16.90
C ILE A 10 -13.05 -5.32 -16.25
N SER A 11 -11.94 -4.67 -16.62
CA SER A 11 -10.62 -4.96 -16.02
C SER A 11 -10.58 -4.62 -14.53
N GLY A 12 -11.25 -3.55 -14.09
CA GLY A 12 -11.36 -3.21 -12.67
C GLY A 12 -12.14 -4.26 -11.86
N ILE A 13 -13.27 -4.74 -12.37
CA ILE A 13 -14.06 -5.78 -11.72
C ILE A 13 -13.29 -7.10 -11.65
N ILE A 14 -12.64 -7.51 -12.74
CA ILE A 14 -11.83 -8.74 -12.77
C ILE A 14 -10.68 -8.63 -11.77
N LEU A 15 -9.94 -7.52 -11.76
CA LEU A 15 -8.83 -7.31 -10.83
C LEU A 15 -9.32 -7.36 -9.37
N ALA A 16 -10.40 -6.69 -9.04
CA ALA A 16 -10.99 -6.71 -7.71
C ALA A 16 -11.42 -8.12 -7.29
N ALA A 17 -12.10 -8.87 -8.19
CA ALA A 17 -12.52 -10.24 -7.92
C ALA A 17 -11.32 -11.16 -7.67
N VAL A 18 -10.28 -11.08 -8.49
CA VAL A 18 -9.04 -11.87 -8.33
C VAL A 18 -8.36 -11.56 -7.01
N VAL A 19 -8.19 -10.27 -6.67
CA VAL A 19 -7.57 -9.85 -5.41
C VAL A 19 -8.38 -10.33 -4.21
N LEU A 20 -9.71 -10.24 -4.23
CA LEU A 20 -10.57 -10.72 -3.15
C LEU A 20 -10.52 -12.24 -3.00
N LEU A 21 -10.50 -13.00 -4.11
CA LEU A 21 -10.36 -14.45 -4.09
C LEU A 21 -9.02 -14.89 -3.49
N ILE A 22 -7.91 -14.25 -3.90
CA ILE A 22 -6.57 -14.51 -3.36
C ILE A 22 -6.51 -14.09 -1.88
N THR A 23 -7.15 -12.98 -1.51
CA THR A 23 -7.26 -12.54 -0.11
C THR A 23 -8.02 -13.58 0.73
N TRP A 24 -9.08 -14.15 0.20
CA TRP A 24 -9.83 -15.21 0.88
C TRP A 24 -8.98 -16.47 1.03
N ALA A 25 -8.31 -16.94 -0.01
CA ALA A 25 -7.43 -18.10 0.01
C ALA A 25 -6.29 -17.95 1.03
N GLY A 26 -5.66 -16.77 1.13
CA GLY A 26 -4.58 -16.48 2.08
C GLY A 26 -3.32 -17.29 1.85
N GLY A 27 -2.51 -17.45 2.91
CA GLY A 27 -1.32 -18.29 2.89
C GLY A 27 -0.34 -17.93 1.76
N ALA A 28 0.21 -18.96 1.10
CA ALA A 28 1.21 -18.80 0.04
C ALA A 28 0.66 -18.02 -1.16
N SER A 29 -0.62 -18.16 -1.51
CA SER A 29 -1.24 -17.42 -2.63
C SER A 29 -1.25 -15.91 -2.39
N PHE A 30 -1.55 -15.48 -1.16
CA PHE A 30 -1.53 -14.06 -0.84
C PHE A 30 -0.09 -13.54 -0.69
N ASN A 31 0.83 -14.34 -0.15
CA ASN A 31 2.25 -13.98 -0.15
C ASN A 31 2.78 -13.76 -1.57
N LEU A 32 2.42 -14.64 -2.51
CA LEU A 32 2.79 -14.48 -3.91
C LEU A 32 2.23 -13.18 -4.52
N LEU A 33 0.97 -12.84 -4.22
CA LEU A 33 0.37 -11.56 -4.63
C LEU A 33 1.13 -10.38 -4.05
N ALA A 34 1.44 -10.40 -2.75
CA ALA A 34 2.19 -9.33 -2.09
C ALA A 34 3.60 -9.17 -2.66
N VAL A 35 4.29 -10.30 -2.94
CA VAL A 35 5.60 -10.31 -3.62
C VAL A 35 5.49 -9.72 -5.01
N ALA A 36 4.50 -10.13 -5.80
CA ALA A 36 4.27 -9.58 -7.14
C ALA A 36 4.03 -8.07 -7.12
N ILE A 37 3.18 -7.58 -6.20
CA ILE A 37 2.94 -6.14 -6.02
C ILE A 37 4.25 -5.41 -5.70
N GLY A 38 5.04 -5.89 -4.73
CA GLY A 38 6.31 -5.25 -4.37
C GLY A 38 7.32 -5.22 -5.51
N LEU A 39 7.48 -6.34 -6.26
CA LEU A 39 8.36 -6.39 -7.42
C LEU A 39 7.91 -5.44 -8.54
N LEU A 40 6.60 -5.34 -8.79
CA LEU A 40 6.04 -4.42 -9.79
C LEU A 40 6.20 -2.96 -9.38
N ILE A 41 5.99 -2.61 -8.10
CA ILE A 41 6.26 -1.27 -7.57
C ILE A 41 7.73 -0.90 -7.78
N PHE A 42 8.66 -1.80 -7.43
CA PHE A 42 10.09 -1.56 -7.65
C PHE A 42 10.42 -1.36 -9.14
N HIS A 43 9.86 -2.21 -10.01
CA HIS A 43 10.01 -2.09 -11.46
C HIS A 43 9.54 -0.73 -11.99
N GLU A 44 8.33 -0.32 -11.62
CA GLU A 44 7.72 0.93 -12.09
C GLU A 44 8.49 2.15 -11.56
N TRP A 45 8.92 2.13 -10.29
CA TRP A 45 9.76 3.19 -9.76
C TRP A 45 11.08 3.33 -10.53
N MET A 46 11.72 2.19 -10.82
CA MET A 46 12.96 2.20 -11.64
C MET A 46 12.70 2.68 -13.07
N ALA A 47 11.55 2.34 -13.67
CA ALA A 47 11.17 2.81 -15.00
C ALA A 47 10.97 4.35 -15.02
N MET A 48 10.26 4.91 -14.04
CA MET A 48 10.11 6.36 -13.87
C MET A 48 11.47 7.06 -13.66
N SER A 49 12.36 6.45 -12.88
CA SER A 49 13.71 6.98 -12.62
C SER A 49 14.53 7.08 -13.89
N ARG A 50 14.42 6.09 -14.79
CA ARG A 50 15.11 6.11 -16.10
C ARG A 50 14.53 7.18 -17.04
N ALA A 51 13.22 7.35 -17.07
CA ALA A 51 12.59 8.41 -17.86
C ALA A 51 13.14 9.79 -17.45
N ARG A 52 13.32 10.03 -16.16
CA ARG A 52 13.95 11.24 -15.64
C ARG A 52 15.42 11.36 -16.04
N ALA A 53 16.21 10.28 -15.96
CA ALA A 53 17.63 10.28 -16.31
C ALA A 53 17.84 10.49 -17.82
N GLY A 54 17.03 9.85 -18.67
CA GLY A 54 17.06 10.06 -20.12
C GLY A 54 16.74 11.51 -20.52
N ALA A 55 15.80 12.16 -19.84
CA ALA A 55 15.51 13.58 -20.04
C ALA A 55 16.69 14.50 -19.64
N SER A 56 17.60 14.03 -18.78
CA SER A 56 18.78 14.78 -18.30
C SER A 56 20.07 14.38 -19.03
N GLY A 57 20.00 13.57 -20.10
CA GLY A 57 21.18 13.15 -20.89
C GLY A 57 22.07 12.08 -20.20
N GLY A 58 21.59 11.47 -19.11
CA GLY A 58 22.32 10.40 -18.40
C GLY A 58 21.93 9.00 -18.87
N GLU A 59 22.90 8.20 -19.31
CA GLU A 59 22.70 6.78 -19.59
C GLU A 59 22.65 5.96 -18.29
N SER A 60 21.44 5.64 -17.80
CA SER A 60 21.26 4.60 -16.79
C SER A 60 20.74 3.32 -17.45
N GLY A 61 21.65 2.43 -17.85
CA GLY A 61 21.29 1.15 -18.46
C GLY A 61 20.44 0.27 -17.52
N LEU A 62 19.57 -0.55 -18.10
CA LEU A 62 18.77 -1.59 -17.41
C LEU A 62 19.63 -2.55 -16.56
N LEU A 63 20.89 -2.71 -16.91
CA LEU A 63 21.86 -3.63 -16.32
C LEU A 63 22.95 -2.91 -15.50
N SER A 64 22.69 -1.66 -15.07
CA SER A 64 23.64 -1.02 -14.16
C SER A 64 23.73 -1.77 -12.82
N THR A 65 24.93 -1.88 -12.28
CA THR A 65 25.19 -2.60 -11.02
C THR A 65 24.21 -2.26 -9.89
N PRO A 66 23.84 -0.98 -9.67
CA PRO A 66 22.87 -0.64 -8.63
C PRO A 66 21.48 -1.22 -8.88
N VAL A 67 21.02 -1.23 -10.13
CA VAL A 67 19.70 -1.77 -10.48
C VAL A 67 19.67 -3.28 -10.28
N LEU A 68 20.73 -4.00 -10.68
CA LEU A 68 20.85 -5.43 -10.44
C LEU A 68 20.92 -5.76 -8.94
N ALA A 69 21.65 -4.97 -8.15
CA ALA A 69 21.70 -5.12 -6.72
C ALA A 69 20.31 -4.92 -6.08
N GLY A 70 19.55 -3.93 -6.54
CA GLY A 70 18.17 -3.72 -6.08
C GLY A 70 17.25 -4.89 -6.38
N TRP A 71 17.32 -5.44 -7.59
CA TRP A 71 16.57 -6.65 -7.92
C TRP A 71 16.97 -7.85 -7.06
N ALA A 72 18.26 -8.04 -6.79
CA ALA A 72 18.73 -9.09 -5.88
C ALA A 72 18.16 -8.92 -4.47
N VAL A 73 18.15 -7.69 -3.94
CA VAL A 73 17.55 -7.39 -2.64
C VAL A 73 16.05 -7.67 -2.66
N MET A 74 15.32 -7.22 -3.68
CA MET A 74 13.88 -7.42 -3.79
C MET A 74 13.50 -8.90 -3.91
N ILE A 75 14.28 -9.68 -4.67
CA ILE A 75 14.09 -11.15 -4.77
C ILE A 75 14.35 -11.81 -3.42
N ALA A 76 15.42 -11.43 -2.71
CA ALA A 76 15.72 -11.98 -1.40
C ALA A 76 14.60 -11.66 -0.38
N VAL A 77 14.09 -10.43 -0.35
CA VAL A 77 12.93 -10.06 0.47
C VAL A 77 11.68 -10.86 0.08
N GLY A 78 11.48 -11.07 -1.22
CA GLY A 78 10.38 -11.91 -1.73
C GLY A 78 10.47 -13.34 -1.22
N ILE A 79 11.65 -13.95 -1.28
CA ILE A 79 11.90 -15.31 -0.73
C ILE A 79 11.63 -15.34 0.78
N LEU A 80 12.15 -14.37 1.54
CA LEU A 80 11.91 -14.28 2.98
C LEU A 80 10.42 -14.11 3.29
N THR A 81 9.70 -13.34 2.48
CA THR A 81 8.24 -13.18 2.60
C THR A 81 7.50 -14.48 2.33
N MET A 82 7.91 -15.25 1.33
CA MET A 82 7.34 -16.57 1.05
C MET A 82 7.59 -17.57 2.17
N LEU A 83 8.73 -17.46 2.87
CA LEU A 83 9.09 -18.26 4.05
C LEU A 83 8.43 -17.75 5.35
N ALA A 84 7.57 -16.75 5.28
CA ALA A 84 6.94 -16.07 6.42
C ALA A 84 7.93 -15.43 7.41
N LEU A 85 9.14 -15.12 6.95
CA LEU A 85 10.18 -14.44 7.72
C LEU A 85 10.07 -12.90 7.54
N TYR A 86 8.88 -12.35 7.77
CA TYR A 86 8.52 -10.95 7.45
C TYR A 86 9.45 -9.94 8.09
N TRP A 87 9.73 -10.10 9.39
CA TRP A 87 10.62 -9.21 10.13
C TRP A 87 12.05 -9.26 9.59
N VAL A 88 12.56 -10.45 9.32
CA VAL A 88 13.89 -10.64 8.74
C VAL A 88 13.99 -9.98 7.38
N GLY A 89 12.96 -10.11 6.54
CA GLY A 89 12.89 -9.47 5.23
C GLY A 89 12.94 -7.94 5.32
N LEU A 90 12.20 -7.34 6.27
CA LEU A 90 12.20 -5.90 6.45
C LEU A 90 13.57 -5.38 6.94
N VAL A 91 14.15 -6.02 7.96
CA VAL A 91 15.47 -5.67 8.48
C VAL A 91 16.55 -5.83 7.40
N PHE A 92 16.49 -6.91 6.64
CA PHE A 92 17.40 -7.13 5.51
C PHE A 92 17.30 -6.00 4.45
N ALA A 93 16.07 -5.60 4.08
CA ALA A 93 15.87 -4.50 3.14
C ALA A 93 16.47 -3.18 3.65
N VAL A 94 16.28 -2.86 4.94
CA VAL A 94 16.84 -1.65 5.57
C VAL A 94 18.36 -1.69 5.56
N ILE A 95 18.98 -2.81 5.99
CA ILE A 95 20.44 -2.98 5.99
C ILE A 95 21.01 -2.88 4.58
N ALA A 96 20.39 -3.56 3.61
CA ALA A 96 20.81 -3.52 2.22
C ALA A 96 20.73 -2.11 1.63
N CYS A 97 19.66 -1.35 1.93
CA CYS A 97 19.56 0.05 1.51
C CYS A 97 20.63 0.92 2.13
N PHE A 98 20.91 0.75 3.42
CA PHE A 98 21.97 1.49 4.09
C PHE A 98 23.34 1.17 3.49
N GLY A 99 23.63 -0.11 3.23
CA GLY A 99 24.82 -0.55 2.53
C GLY A 99 24.96 0.06 1.13
N CYS A 100 23.87 0.06 0.35
CA CYS A 100 23.85 0.67 -0.97
C CYS A 100 24.12 2.19 -0.91
N VAL A 101 23.56 2.91 0.04
CA VAL A 101 23.82 4.35 0.23
C VAL A 101 25.28 4.62 0.57
N LEU A 102 25.87 3.82 1.47
CA LEU A 102 27.27 3.98 1.88
C LEU A 102 28.28 3.65 0.76
N LEU A 103 27.98 2.59 0.00
CA LEU A 103 28.87 2.12 -1.08
C LEU A 103 28.70 2.93 -2.36
N SER A 104 27.57 3.57 -2.57
CA SER A 104 27.22 4.29 -3.82
C SER A 104 27.71 5.74 -3.83
N ARG A 105 28.98 5.99 -3.50
CA ARG A 105 29.57 7.35 -3.58
C ARG A 105 29.54 7.96 -4.99
N SER A 106 29.27 7.16 -6.02
CA SER A 106 29.23 7.55 -7.44
C SER A 106 27.83 7.59 -8.05
N VAL A 107 26.75 7.20 -7.32
CA VAL A 107 25.39 7.21 -7.86
C VAL A 107 24.77 8.57 -7.63
N ALA A 108 24.34 9.24 -8.68
CA ALA A 108 23.76 10.59 -8.64
C ALA A 108 22.51 10.71 -7.74
N THR A 109 21.89 9.60 -7.34
CA THR A 109 20.66 9.58 -6.53
C THR A 109 20.56 8.35 -5.62
N PRO A 110 21.49 8.11 -4.66
CA PRO A 110 21.45 6.92 -3.79
C PRO A 110 20.18 6.87 -2.93
N TYR A 111 19.69 8.01 -2.46
CA TYR A 111 18.45 8.10 -1.65
C TYR A 111 17.20 7.75 -2.44
N TRP A 112 17.17 8.03 -3.74
CA TRP A 112 16.06 7.67 -4.62
C TRP A 112 15.95 6.17 -4.82
N PHE A 113 17.11 5.54 -5.00
CA PHE A 113 17.21 4.09 -5.10
C PHE A 113 16.81 3.41 -3.77
N ALA A 114 17.39 3.85 -2.64
CA ALA A 114 17.04 3.34 -1.32
C ALA A 114 15.53 3.49 -1.04
N GLY A 115 14.95 4.64 -1.41
CA GLY A 115 13.52 4.89 -1.29
C GLY A 115 12.67 3.88 -2.06
N SER A 116 13.10 3.49 -3.28
CA SER A 116 12.37 2.50 -4.09
C SER A 116 12.35 1.11 -3.43
N VAL A 117 13.50 0.66 -2.90
CA VAL A 117 13.60 -0.63 -2.22
C VAL A 117 12.79 -0.64 -0.92
N ILE A 118 12.92 0.40 -0.07
CA ILE A 118 12.18 0.49 1.19
C ILE A 118 10.67 0.52 0.94
N TYR A 119 10.21 1.33 -0.01
CA TYR A 119 8.79 1.44 -0.32
C TYR A 119 8.22 0.12 -0.86
N ALA A 120 8.92 -0.52 -1.79
CA ALA A 120 8.48 -1.77 -2.39
C ALA A 120 8.56 -2.96 -1.40
N ALA A 121 9.66 -3.09 -0.65
CA ALA A 121 9.83 -4.14 0.36
C ALA A 121 8.84 -3.96 1.52
N GLY A 122 8.66 -2.72 2.00
CA GLY A 122 7.69 -2.39 3.04
C GLY A 122 6.26 -2.75 2.63
N SER A 123 5.88 -2.46 1.39
CA SER A 123 4.58 -2.82 0.82
C SER A 123 4.36 -4.34 0.80
N MET A 124 5.36 -5.08 0.28
CA MET A 124 5.36 -6.53 0.18
C MET A 124 5.21 -7.18 1.56
N VAL A 125 6.09 -6.82 2.49
CA VAL A 125 6.12 -7.40 3.84
C VAL A 125 4.87 -7.05 4.62
N ALA A 126 4.41 -5.80 4.59
CA ALA A 126 3.24 -5.36 5.35
C ALA A 126 1.97 -6.10 4.91
N LEU A 127 1.69 -6.17 3.60
CA LEU A 127 0.53 -6.90 3.09
C LEU A 127 0.56 -8.38 3.49
N ALA A 128 1.70 -9.06 3.27
CA ALA A 128 1.84 -10.47 3.59
C ALA A 128 1.72 -10.74 5.10
N ALA A 129 2.37 -9.95 5.94
CA ALA A 129 2.33 -10.09 7.39
C ALA A 129 0.93 -9.86 7.96
N LEU A 130 0.23 -8.82 7.50
CA LEU A 130 -1.15 -8.53 7.92
C LEU A 130 -2.10 -9.67 7.54
N ARG A 131 -1.99 -10.21 6.31
CA ARG A 131 -2.89 -11.29 5.88
C ARG A 131 -2.63 -12.61 6.62
N ASN A 132 -1.38 -12.90 6.94
CA ASN A 132 -1.01 -14.17 7.58
C ASN A 132 -0.92 -14.07 9.12
N SER A 133 -1.52 -13.06 9.71
CA SER A 133 -1.63 -12.91 11.16
C SER A 133 -2.76 -13.77 11.74
N GLY A 134 -2.67 -15.08 11.58
CA GLY A 134 -3.63 -16.03 12.12
C GLY A 134 -5.04 -15.94 11.53
N GLY A 135 -6.05 -16.33 12.28
CA GLY A 135 -7.47 -16.29 11.87
C GLY A 135 -8.00 -14.86 11.59
N ALA A 136 -7.35 -13.86 12.14
CA ALA A 136 -7.71 -12.46 11.99
C ALA A 136 -7.19 -11.81 10.70
N GLY A 137 -6.27 -12.46 9.98
CA GLY A 137 -5.62 -11.85 8.81
C GLY A 137 -6.55 -11.53 7.65
N ALA A 138 -7.60 -12.34 7.44
CA ALA A 138 -8.62 -12.04 6.45
C ALA A 138 -9.39 -10.76 6.79
N PHE A 139 -9.81 -10.63 8.05
CA PHE A 139 -10.46 -9.41 8.55
C PHE A 139 -9.54 -8.18 8.39
N ALA A 140 -8.26 -8.31 8.72
CA ALA A 140 -7.29 -7.22 8.62
C ALA A 140 -7.19 -6.66 7.19
N ILE A 141 -7.10 -7.51 6.19
CA ILE A 141 -7.02 -7.07 4.78
C ILE A 141 -8.35 -6.54 4.27
N VAL A 142 -9.49 -7.19 4.61
CA VAL A 142 -10.82 -6.67 4.22
C VAL A 142 -11.11 -5.33 4.88
N TYR A 143 -10.73 -5.16 6.13
CA TYR A 143 -10.81 -3.88 6.84
C TYR A 143 -9.97 -2.80 6.15
N LEU A 144 -8.73 -3.12 5.79
CA LEU A 144 -7.85 -2.21 5.06
C LEU A 144 -8.47 -1.79 3.71
N PHE A 145 -9.01 -2.75 2.94
CA PHE A 145 -9.70 -2.45 1.68
C PHE A 145 -10.93 -1.56 1.91
N ALA A 146 -11.74 -1.85 2.93
CA ALA A 146 -12.91 -1.05 3.24
C ALA A 146 -12.54 0.39 3.57
N VAL A 147 -11.49 0.61 4.38
CA VAL A 147 -11.02 1.95 4.72
C VAL A 147 -10.48 2.69 3.50
N VAL A 148 -9.54 2.07 2.76
CA VAL A 148 -8.85 2.74 1.65
C VAL A 148 -9.80 3.01 0.48
N TRP A 149 -10.53 1.99 0.01
CA TRP A 149 -11.43 2.17 -1.14
C TRP A 149 -12.57 3.14 -0.83
N THR A 150 -13.12 3.10 0.38
CA THR A 150 -14.16 4.07 0.75
C THR A 150 -13.59 5.48 0.85
N THR A 151 -12.38 5.64 1.40
CA THR A 151 -11.68 6.92 1.43
C THR A 151 -11.57 7.50 0.03
N ASP A 152 -11.05 6.74 -0.94
CA ASP A 152 -10.78 7.22 -2.30
C ASP A 152 -12.08 7.53 -3.06
N ILE A 153 -13.04 6.60 -3.02
CA ILE A 153 -14.34 6.76 -3.70
C ILE A 153 -15.08 7.99 -3.15
N MET A 154 -15.19 8.09 -1.83
CA MET A 154 -15.95 9.16 -1.21
C MET A 154 -15.21 10.50 -1.24
N ALA A 155 -13.88 10.50 -1.18
CA ALA A 155 -13.11 11.71 -1.40
C ALA A 155 -13.35 12.30 -2.80
N TYR A 156 -13.47 11.45 -3.82
CA TYR A 156 -13.82 11.90 -5.15
C TYR A 156 -15.24 12.51 -5.21
N PHE A 157 -16.27 11.80 -4.70
CA PHE A 157 -17.64 12.28 -4.79
C PHE A 157 -17.86 13.53 -3.93
N VAL A 158 -17.45 13.53 -2.68
CA VAL A 158 -17.60 14.67 -1.75
C VAL A 158 -16.81 15.88 -2.25
N GLY A 159 -15.55 15.66 -2.69
CA GLY A 159 -14.71 16.73 -3.22
C GLY A 159 -15.26 17.38 -4.49
N ARG A 160 -15.93 16.59 -5.34
CA ARG A 160 -16.57 17.10 -6.56
C ARG A 160 -17.87 17.86 -6.27
N THR A 161 -18.64 17.40 -5.28
CA THR A 161 -19.93 17.99 -4.91
C THR A 161 -19.77 19.23 -4.06
N LEU A 162 -19.01 19.14 -2.95
CA LEU A 162 -18.82 20.24 -2.02
C LEU A 162 -17.74 21.23 -2.49
N LYS A 163 -16.83 20.78 -3.37
CA LYS A 163 -15.70 21.61 -3.84
C LYS A 163 -14.85 22.13 -2.67
N GLY A 164 -14.34 23.35 -2.75
CA GLY A 164 -13.57 23.99 -1.67
C GLY A 164 -12.08 24.09 -1.97
N PRO A 165 -11.26 24.46 -0.96
CA PRO A 165 -9.82 24.65 -1.12
C PRO A 165 -9.13 23.37 -1.61
N LYS A 166 -8.13 23.54 -2.47
CA LYS A 166 -7.33 22.44 -2.99
C LYS A 166 -6.37 21.93 -1.92
N LEU A 167 -6.23 20.59 -1.82
CA LEU A 167 -5.35 19.95 -0.85
C LEU A 167 -3.88 20.11 -1.24
N ALA A 168 -3.53 19.83 -2.51
CA ALA A 168 -2.16 19.88 -3.01
C ALA A 168 -2.15 20.31 -4.50
N PRO A 169 -2.34 21.62 -4.82
CA PRO A 169 -2.53 22.10 -6.19
C PRO A 169 -1.39 21.75 -7.14
N ALA A 170 -0.14 21.81 -6.68
CA ALA A 170 1.04 21.57 -7.50
C ALA A 170 1.25 20.07 -7.82
N ILE A 171 0.72 19.16 -7.02
CA ILE A 171 0.93 17.70 -7.12
C ILE A 171 -0.30 17.05 -7.74
N SER A 172 -1.47 17.30 -7.15
CA SER A 172 -2.76 16.73 -7.54
C SER A 172 -3.85 17.82 -7.50
N PRO A 173 -4.09 18.54 -8.63
CA PRO A 173 -5.03 19.68 -8.68
C PRO A 173 -6.50 19.28 -8.49
N GLY A 174 -6.82 17.97 -8.57
CA GLY A 174 -8.17 17.46 -8.37
C GLY A 174 -8.57 17.36 -6.90
N LYS A 175 -7.64 17.12 -5.98
CA LYS A 175 -7.91 16.85 -4.57
C LYS A 175 -8.30 18.12 -3.80
N THR A 176 -9.30 17.98 -2.89
CA THR A 176 -9.83 19.07 -2.05
C THR A 176 -9.84 18.66 -0.57
N TRP A 177 -9.79 19.63 0.34
CA TRP A 177 -9.93 19.39 1.77
C TRP A 177 -11.30 18.82 2.14
N SER A 178 -12.37 19.28 1.49
CA SER A 178 -13.71 18.70 1.67
C SER A 178 -13.77 17.22 1.28
N GLY A 179 -13.10 16.88 0.15
CA GLY A 179 -12.97 15.48 -0.26
C GLY A 179 -12.21 14.64 0.75
N ALA A 180 -11.06 15.14 1.24
CA ALA A 180 -10.26 14.44 2.23
C ALA A 180 -11.04 14.16 3.52
N ALA A 181 -11.71 15.17 4.07
CA ALA A 181 -12.53 15.02 5.27
C ALA A 181 -13.74 14.08 5.05
N GLY A 182 -14.42 14.24 3.90
CA GLY A 182 -15.54 13.38 3.53
C GLY A 182 -15.13 11.92 3.33
N GLY A 183 -14.01 11.67 2.64
CA GLY A 183 -13.45 10.33 2.49
C GLY A 183 -13.18 9.66 3.84
N THR A 184 -12.53 10.36 4.75
CA THR A 184 -12.26 9.86 6.11
C THR A 184 -13.54 9.59 6.90
N LEU A 185 -14.55 10.48 6.82
CA LEU A 185 -15.83 10.28 7.52
C LEU A 185 -16.56 9.02 7.01
N PHE A 186 -16.63 8.84 5.71
CA PHE A 186 -17.27 7.64 5.13
C PHE A 186 -16.45 6.36 5.38
N ALA A 187 -15.12 6.45 5.44
CA ALA A 187 -14.27 5.33 5.85
C ALA A 187 -14.57 4.87 7.29
N LEU A 188 -14.84 5.81 8.23
CA LEU A 188 -15.30 5.48 9.57
C LEU A 188 -16.63 4.70 9.54
N VAL A 189 -17.58 5.14 8.72
CA VAL A 189 -18.86 4.44 8.58
C VAL A 189 -18.65 3.04 8.03
N ALA A 190 -17.81 2.89 6.97
CA ALA A 190 -17.51 1.59 6.37
C ALA A 190 -16.81 0.64 7.34
N ALA A 191 -15.83 1.14 8.12
CA ALA A 191 -15.13 0.37 9.13
C ALA A 191 -16.09 -0.12 10.23
N PHE A 192 -16.99 0.75 10.69
CA PHE A 192 -17.98 0.39 11.72
C PHE A 192 -18.99 -0.64 11.22
N VAL A 193 -19.51 -0.45 10.01
CA VAL A 193 -20.41 -1.43 9.36
C VAL A 193 -19.71 -2.78 9.22
N LEU A 194 -18.45 -2.79 8.78
CA LEU A 194 -17.67 -4.01 8.65
C LEU A 194 -17.49 -4.72 10.00
N CYS A 195 -17.12 -3.98 11.06
CA CYS A 195 -16.99 -4.56 12.41
C CYS A 195 -18.29 -5.20 12.88
N LEU A 196 -19.42 -4.51 12.72
CA LEU A 196 -20.75 -5.02 13.07
C LEU A 196 -21.13 -6.26 12.23
N ALA A 197 -20.87 -6.23 10.92
CA ALA A 197 -21.14 -7.35 10.02
C ALA A 197 -20.30 -8.59 10.35
N TRP A 198 -19.12 -8.41 10.93
CA TRP A 198 -18.26 -9.51 11.42
C TRP A 198 -18.65 -9.99 12.84
N GLY A 199 -19.70 -9.42 13.43
CA GLY A 199 -20.18 -9.78 14.78
C GLY A 199 -19.47 -9.06 15.94
N GLY A 200 -18.67 -8.02 15.63
CA GLY A 200 -17.92 -7.23 16.60
C GLY A 200 -18.67 -6.00 17.11
N ARG A 201 -17.99 -5.27 17.98
CA ARG A 201 -18.44 -3.97 18.51
C ARG A 201 -17.32 -2.94 18.33
N PRO A 202 -17.43 -2.03 17.36
CA PRO A 202 -16.35 -1.08 17.08
C PRO A 202 -16.03 -0.22 18.30
N THR A 203 -14.75 -0.13 18.63
CA THR A 203 -14.23 0.64 19.77
C THR A 203 -13.66 1.99 19.30
N LEU A 204 -13.31 2.85 20.27
CA LEU A 204 -12.61 4.10 19.96
C LEU A 204 -11.24 3.84 19.28
N ALA A 205 -10.58 2.72 19.60
CA ALA A 205 -9.31 2.33 18.96
C ALA A 205 -9.49 2.07 17.47
N ILE A 206 -10.57 1.38 17.07
CA ILE A 206 -10.92 1.19 15.65
C ILE A 206 -11.19 2.53 14.96
N ALA A 207 -11.91 3.45 15.63
CA ALA A 207 -12.17 4.77 15.06
C ALA A 207 -10.85 5.55 14.83
N ALA A 208 -9.97 5.58 15.84
CA ALA A 208 -8.68 6.24 15.75
C ALA A 208 -7.79 5.61 14.66
N LEU A 209 -7.73 4.28 14.59
CA LEU A 209 -7.01 3.57 13.56
C LEU A 209 -7.57 3.88 12.17
N THR A 210 -8.89 3.88 11.99
CA THR A 210 -9.53 4.19 10.70
C THR A 210 -9.15 5.59 10.20
N ILE A 211 -9.23 6.60 11.09
CA ILE A 211 -8.84 7.99 10.75
C ILE A 211 -7.37 8.02 10.34
N PHE A 212 -6.50 7.40 11.13
CA PHE A 212 -5.08 7.34 10.86
C PHE A 212 -4.77 6.68 9.50
N LEU A 213 -5.37 5.51 9.21
CA LEU A 213 -5.15 4.80 7.95
C LEU A 213 -5.72 5.56 6.75
N SER A 214 -6.88 6.23 6.89
CA SER A 214 -7.43 7.08 5.84
C SER A 214 -6.50 8.24 5.51
N VAL A 215 -5.90 8.88 6.52
CA VAL A 215 -4.90 9.93 6.32
C VAL A 215 -3.63 9.37 5.65
N CYS A 216 -3.14 8.22 6.10
CA CYS A 216 -1.97 7.56 5.50
C CYS A 216 -2.22 7.15 4.04
N SER A 217 -3.41 6.63 3.71
CA SER A 217 -3.81 6.32 2.34
C SER A 217 -3.76 7.56 1.45
N GLN A 218 -4.37 8.65 1.87
CA GLN A 218 -4.37 9.92 1.14
C GLN A 218 -2.96 10.51 0.98
N ALA A 219 -2.12 10.36 2.01
CA ALA A 219 -0.70 10.77 1.95
C ALA A 219 0.09 9.90 0.97
N GLY A 220 -0.18 8.59 0.91
CA GLY A 220 0.43 7.66 -0.04
C GLY A 220 0.16 8.01 -1.49
N ASP A 221 -1.11 8.28 -1.85
CA ASP A 221 -1.49 8.74 -3.18
C ASP A 221 -0.83 10.11 -3.52
N LEU A 222 -0.79 11.05 -2.57
CA LEU A 222 -0.07 12.31 -2.78
C LEU A 222 1.44 12.10 -2.96
N PHE A 223 2.04 11.20 -2.20
CA PHE A 223 3.44 10.85 -2.32
C PHE A 223 3.75 10.27 -3.70
N GLU A 224 2.96 9.30 -4.17
CA GLU A 224 3.12 8.72 -5.51
C GLU A 224 2.90 9.76 -6.61
N SER A 225 1.87 10.59 -6.47
CA SER A 225 1.63 11.71 -7.38
C SER A 225 2.84 12.68 -7.43
N ALA A 226 3.47 12.99 -6.29
CA ALA A 226 4.67 13.81 -6.23
C ALA A 226 5.88 13.16 -6.91
N LEU A 227 6.04 11.84 -6.73
CA LEU A 227 7.07 11.07 -7.44
C LEU A 227 6.92 11.16 -8.94
N LYS A 228 5.71 10.93 -9.47
CA LYS A 228 5.41 11.05 -10.91
C LYS A 228 5.73 12.43 -11.46
N ARG A 229 5.32 13.50 -10.74
CA ARG A 229 5.64 14.89 -11.16
C ARG A 229 7.14 15.15 -11.17
N ARG A 230 7.89 14.64 -10.19
CA ARG A 230 9.36 14.76 -10.17
C ARG A 230 10.05 14.01 -11.31
N CYS A 231 9.44 12.94 -11.81
CA CYS A 231 9.93 12.17 -12.95
C CYS A 231 9.43 12.72 -14.31
N GLY A 232 8.56 13.75 -14.32
CA GLY A 232 7.98 14.30 -15.53
C GLY A 232 6.96 13.38 -16.20
N VAL A 233 6.41 12.40 -15.47
CA VAL A 233 5.42 11.45 -15.97
C VAL A 233 4.06 11.66 -15.29
N LYS A 234 3.02 11.11 -15.89
CA LYS A 234 1.66 11.15 -15.35
C LYS A 234 1.28 9.81 -14.70
N ASP A 235 1.60 8.71 -15.34
CA ASP A 235 1.30 7.35 -14.91
C ASP A 235 2.62 6.63 -14.62
N SER A 236 2.64 5.69 -13.66
CA SER A 236 3.86 4.98 -13.27
C SER A 236 4.33 4.02 -14.37
N SER A 237 3.38 3.45 -15.11
CA SER A 237 3.61 2.60 -16.28
C SER A 237 2.32 2.43 -17.11
N HIS A 238 2.34 1.50 -18.08
CA HIS A 238 1.19 1.09 -18.88
C HIS A 238 0.91 -0.42 -18.76
N LEU A 239 1.28 -1.03 -17.63
CA LEU A 239 1.14 -2.48 -17.42
C LEU A 239 -0.32 -2.94 -17.38
N ILE A 240 -1.21 -2.12 -16.80
CA ILE A 240 -2.64 -2.46 -16.73
C ILE A 240 -3.40 -1.71 -17.83
N PRO A 241 -3.92 -2.40 -18.86
CA PRO A 241 -4.62 -1.76 -19.96
C PRO A 241 -5.77 -0.86 -19.48
N GLY A 242 -5.73 0.42 -19.85
CA GLY A 242 -6.70 1.42 -19.47
C GLY A 242 -6.61 1.95 -18.02
N HIS A 243 -5.69 1.41 -17.19
CA HIS A 243 -5.56 1.77 -15.78
C HIS A 243 -4.18 2.32 -15.37
N GLY A 244 -3.19 2.35 -16.26
CA GLY A 244 -1.83 2.79 -15.94
C GLY A 244 -1.00 1.66 -15.32
N GLY A 245 -0.19 1.98 -14.32
CA GLY A 245 0.63 1.02 -13.60
C GLY A 245 -0.05 0.36 -12.40
N VAL A 246 0.63 -0.64 -11.85
CA VAL A 246 0.23 -1.28 -10.59
C VAL A 246 0.39 -0.31 -9.43
N MET A 247 1.48 0.45 -9.38
CA MET A 247 1.73 1.47 -8.36
C MET A 247 0.59 2.49 -8.32
N ASP A 248 0.07 2.94 -9.49
CA ASP A 248 -1.08 3.84 -9.61
C ASP A 248 -2.40 3.29 -9.01
N ARG A 249 -2.46 2.00 -8.68
CA ARG A 249 -3.66 1.33 -8.15
C ARG A 249 -3.55 0.95 -6.70
N VAL A 250 -2.34 0.89 -6.16
CA VAL A 250 -2.10 0.41 -4.81
C VAL A 250 -1.41 1.46 -3.91
N ASP A 251 -1.15 2.65 -4.40
CA ASP A 251 -0.44 3.74 -3.72
C ASP A 251 -0.98 4.05 -2.32
N GLY A 252 -2.27 4.33 -2.20
CA GLY A 252 -2.93 4.53 -0.92
C GLY A 252 -3.00 3.26 -0.09
N LEU A 253 -3.23 2.11 -0.74
CA LEU A 253 -3.34 0.82 -0.07
C LEU A 253 -2.03 0.42 0.61
N VAL A 254 -0.90 0.50 -0.10
CA VAL A 254 0.39 0.08 0.45
C VAL A 254 0.88 1.02 1.54
N ALA A 255 0.61 2.32 1.43
CA ALA A 255 0.91 3.28 2.48
C ALA A 255 0.10 2.99 3.76
N ALA A 256 -1.20 2.75 3.63
CA ALA A 256 -2.06 2.38 4.75
C ALA A 256 -1.69 1.00 5.32
N ALA A 257 -1.36 0.00 4.47
CA ALA A 257 -0.91 -1.32 4.92
C ALA A 257 0.37 -1.25 5.75
N PHE A 258 1.36 -0.49 5.28
CA PHE A 258 2.60 -0.29 6.01
C PHE A 258 2.37 0.42 7.34
N ALA A 259 1.56 1.49 7.34
CA ALA A 259 1.19 2.22 8.55
C ALA A 259 0.46 1.31 9.56
N MET A 260 -0.49 0.51 9.11
CA MET A 260 -1.21 -0.46 9.94
C MET A 260 -0.26 -1.50 10.53
N TYR A 261 0.64 -2.06 9.72
CA TYR A 261 1.61 -3.04 10.16
C TYR A 261 2.53 -2.46 11.25
N VAL A 262 3.03 -1.24 11.06
CA VAL A 262 3.86 -0.55 12.06
C VAL A 262 3.09 -0.32 13.36
N VAL A 263 1.85 0.16 13.31
CA VAL A 263 1.02 0.34 14.51
C VAL A 263 0.84 -0.97 15.25
N MET A 264 0.51 -2.06 14.54
CA MET A 264 0.31 -3.38 15.15
C MET A 264 1.61 -3.93 15.77
N LEU A 265 2.78 -3.69 15.13
CA LEU A 265 4.07 -4.05 15.72
C LEU A 265 4.34 -3.27 17.01
N LEU A 266 4.15 -1.96 17.00
CA LEU A 266 4.39 -1.10 18.17
C LEU A 266 3.48 -1.49 19.34
N VAL A 267 2.22 -1.75 19.09
CA VAL A 267 1.27 -2.20 20.11
C VAL A 267 1.63 -3.61 20.61
N GLY A 268 2.02 -4.52 19.73
CA GLY A 268 2.49 -5.85 20.11
C GLY A 268 3.73 -5.84 21.00
N MET A 269 4.65 -4.90 20.79
CA MET A 269 5.85 -4.72 21.62
C MET A 269 5.54 -4.20 23.04
N THR A 270 4.38 -3.56 23.25
CA THR A 270 4.01 -3.01 24.57
C THR A 270 3.38 -4.02 25.53
N GLY A 271 3.39 -5.32 25.20
CA GLY A 271 3.03 -6.38 26.14
C GLY A 271 1.79 -7.23 25.80
N SER A 272 1.18 -7.05 24.62
CA SER A 272 0.19 -8.00 24.14
C SER A 272 0.90 -9.13 23.39
N ALA A 273 0.76 -10.36 23.89
CA ALA A 273 1.25 -11.59 23.22
C ALA A 273 0.44 -11.92 21.94
N PHE A 274 -0.24 -10.94 21.35
CA PHE A 274 -1.13 -11.13 20.21
C PHE A 274 -0.43 -10.89 18.88
N ALA A 275 -0.75 -11.71 17.88
CA ALA A 275 -0.39 -11.43 16.50
C ALA A 275 -1.04 -10.12 16.02
N PRO A 276 -0.47 -9.41 15.02
CA PRO A 276 -1.01 -8.14 14.52
C PRO A 276 -2.51 -8.15 14.23
N GLY A 277 -3.04 -9.23 13.68
CA GLY A 277 -4.47 -9.38 13.41
C GLY A 277 -5.31 -9.52 14.67
N ASP A 278 -4.81 -10.18 15.73
CA ASP A 278 -5.53 -10.35 16.99
C ASP A 278 -5.71 -9.03 17.73
N ILE A 279 -4.72 -8.11 17.64
CA ILE A 279 -4.84 -6.76 18.16
C ILE A 279 -6.00 -6.02 17.48
N LEU A 280 -6.08 -6.13 16.17
CA LEU A 280 -7.18 -5.53 15.40
C LEU A 280 -8.53 -6.15 15.77
N MET A 281 -8.59 -7.47 15.92
CA MET A 281 -9.80 -8.18 16.32
C MET A 281 -10.27 -7.75 17.73
N ASN A 282 -9.33 -7.56 18.66
CA ASN A 282 -9.65 -7.04 19.99
C ASN A 282 -10.23 -5.61 19.90
N TRP A 283 -9.62 -4.75 19.12
CA TRP A 283 -10.13 -3.38 18.91
C TRP A 283 -11.48 -3.34 18.17
N ALA A 284 -11.75 -4.31 17.32
CA ALA A 284 -13.04 -4.50 16.68
C ALA A 284 -14.11 -5.14 17.60
N GLY A 285 -13.74 -5.51 18.83
CA GLY A 285 -14.63 -6.17 19.79
C GLY A 285 -15.01 -7.60 19.41
N LEU A 286 -14.16 -8.28 18.63
CA LEU A 286 -14.41 -9.62 18.08
C LEU A 286 -13.87 -10.74 18.98
N LEU A 287 -12.83 -10.49 19.80
CA LEU A 287 -12.24 -11.52 20.68
C LEU A 287 -13.12 -11.90 21.87
N HIS A 288 -14.06 -11.05 22.29
CA HIS A 288 -14.97 -11.36 23.39
C HIS A 288 -16.14 -12.27 22.99
N ALA A 289 -16.40 -12.44 21.70
CA ALA A 289 -17.48 -13.30 21.21
C ALA A 289 -17.11 -14.80 21.19
N SER A 290 -15.81 -15.14 21.23
CA SER A 290 -15.35 -16.53 21.17
C SER A 290 -15.23 -17.23 22.54
N ASN A 291 -15.29 -16.49 23.66
CA ASN A 291 -15.14 -17.04 25.01
C ASN A 291 -16.48 -17.23 25.75
N GLY A 292 -17.61 -17.05 25.06
CA GLY A 292 -18.96 -17.12 25.64
C GLY A 292 -19.92 -18.09 24.94
N ALA A 293 -19.40 -19.02 24.12
CA ALA A 293 -20.19 -20.05 23.45
C ALA A 293 -19.75 -21.45 23.91
#